data_c70bc9067e913a1b0be063551e72104d
#
_entry.id   c70bc9067e913a1b0be063551e72104d
#
_cell.length_a   1.000
_cell.length_b   1.000
_cell.length_c   1.000
_cell.angle_alpha   90.00
_cell.angle_beta   90.00
_cell.angle_gamma   90.00
#
_symmetry.space_group_name_H-M   'P 1'
#
loop_
_entity.id
_entity.type
_entity.pdbx_description
1 polymer ?
#
loop_
_entity_poly.entity_id
_entity_poly.type
_entity_poly.pdbx_seq_one_letter_code
_entity_poly.pdbx_strand_id
1 'polypeptide(L)'
;KPFAKIQDGMTAIPYGEIYDENGNINPYPIEGDANYLNLLMNNKSNWRNQSQNTKLYVNPYIKITPIKGLTWESRVNGTLTYSRSNSFQGDGSYNFYKAGGNVETDTNAKITQNRSYNYKWENIVTYNFNIAKIHEFTLTGVSTWNHNQTDNTEMTGTGIANNKYLWEGLEKAAVQKNSSSYSMSKGVGL
;
A
#
# COMPACT_ATOMS: atom_id res chain seq x y z
N LYS A 1 8.31 12.18 -3.05
CA LYS A 1 7.33 13.07 -3.71
C LYS A 1 7.50 14.47 -3.18
N PRO A 2 7.30 15.53 -3.98
CA PRO A 2 7.32 16.88 -3.50
C PRO A 2 6.25 17.08 -2.42
N PHE A 3 6.54 17.90 -1.45
CA PHE A 3 5.67 18.15 -0.30
C PHE A 3 4.45 19.01 -0.68
N ALA A 4 4.60 19.83 -1.72
CA ALA A 4 3.52 20.63 -2.31
C ALA A 4 3.21 20.10 -3.72
N LYS A 5 1.96 20.18 -4.12
CA LYS A 5 1.54 19.90 -5.49
C LYS A 5 1.77 21.15 -6.35
N ILE A 6 1.95 20.96 -7.66
CA ILE A 6 2.04 22.10 -8.61
C ILE A 6 0.82 23.02 -8.48
N GLN A 7 -0.37 22.43 -8.26
CA GLN A 7 -1.60 23.16 -8.06
C GLN A 7 -1.57 24.07 -6.83
N ASP A 8 -0.93 23.62 -5.72
CA ASP A 8 -0.79 24.44 -4.51
C ASP A 8 0.11 25.66 -4.78
N GLY A 9 1.17 25.49 -5.60
CA GLY A 9 2.02 26.58 -6.03
C GLY A 9 1.32 27.60 -6.96
N MET A 10 0.37 27.16 -7.77
CA MET A 10 -0.42 28.04 -8.65
C MET A 10 -1.46 28.88 -7.88
N THR A 11 -1.87 28.42 -6.71
CA THR A 11 -2.82 29.11 -5.83
C THR A 11 -2.12 29.89 -4.72
N ALA A 12 -0.79 29.74 -4.60
CA ALA A 12 0.00 30.48 -3.63
C ALA A 12 -0.01 31.98 -3.95
N ILE A 13 -0.16 32.79 -2.91
CA ILE A 13 -0.11 34.22 -3.05
C ILE A 13 1.34 34.63 -3.31
N PRO A 14 1.60 35.55 -4.29
CA PRO A 14 2.96 35.92 -4.68
C PRO A 14 3.63 36.92 -3.71
N TYR A 15 3.00 37.26 -2.61
CA TYR A 15 3.52 38.17 -1.59
C TYR A 15 3.37 37.56 -0.18
N GLY A 16 4.21 38.01 0.73
CA GLY A 16 4.28 37.58 2.11
C GLY A 16 5.70 37.21 2.53
N GLU A 17 5.93 37.13 3.82
CA GLU A 17 7.24 36.83 4.40
C GLU A 17 7.42 35.31 4.57
N ILE A 18 8.13 34.69 3.64
CA ILE A 18 8.40 33.23 3.64
C ILE A 18 9.26 32.83 4.84
N TYR A 19 10.17 33.71 5.28
CA TYR A 19 11.08 33.49 6.40
C TYR A 19 10.87 34.58 7.45
N ASP A 20 11.03 34.22 8.73
CA ASP A 20 11.06 35.17 9.84
C ASP A 20 12.41 35.94 9.89
N GLU A 21 12.52 36.90 10.80
CA GLU A 21 13.75 37.71 11.01
C GLU A 21 14.98 36.85 11.40
N ASN A 22 14.76 35.63 11.92
CA ASN A 22 15.79 34.67 12.29
C ASN A 22 16.16 33.69 11.17
N GLY A 23 15.51 33.81 10.00
CA GLY A 23 15.71 32.92 8.85
C GLY A 23 14.98 31.58 8.96
N ASN A 24 14.08 31.40 9.92
CA ASN A 24 13.21 30.21 9.98
C ASN A 24 12.01 30.39 9.05
N ILE A 25 11.44 29.26 8.62
CA ILE A 25 10.24 29.31 7.80
C ILE A 25 9.09 29.87 8.62
N ASN A 26 8.51 30.98 8.14
CA ASN A 26 7.34 31.59 8.74
C ASN A 26 6.09 30.77 8.38
N PRO A 27 5.39 30.18 9.34
CA PRO A 27 4.17 29.41 9.06
C PRO A 27 3.05 30.23 8.40
N TYR A 28 2.94 31.48 8.77
CA TYR A 28 1.90 32.42 8.32
C TYR A 28 2.55 33.58 7.56
N PRO A 29 2.81 33.43 6.25
CA PRO A 29 3.55 34.42 5.48
C PRO A 29 2.86 35.78 5.34
N ILE A 30 1.54 35.84 5.63
CA ILE A 30 0.75 37.09 5.61
C ILE A 30 0.32 37.40 7.03
N GLU A 31 0.75 38.51 7.53
CA GLU A 31 0.38 39.00 8.86
C GLU A 31 -1.15 39.15 8.98
N GLY A 32 -1.73 38.58 10.02
CA GLY A 32 -3.17 38.60 10.30
C GLY A 32 -4.03 37.65 9.47
N ASP A 33 -3.45 36.83 8.57
CA ASP A 33 -4.20 35.85 7.81
C ASP A 33 -3.70 34.40 8.01
N ALA A 34 -4.38 33.70 8.91
CA ALA A 34 -4.10 32.30 9.22
C ALA A 34 -4.58 31.29 8.14
N ASN A 35 -5.29 31.75 7.09
CA ASN A 35 -5.74 30.86 6.03
C ASN A 35 -4.63 30.53 5.04
N TYR A 36 -3.61 31.37 4.96
CA TYR A 36 -2.48 31.17 4.06
C TYR A 36 -1.28 30.61 4.81
N LEU A 37 -1.08 29.31 4.68
CA LEU A 37 0.06 28.62 5.25
C LEU A 37 1.21 28.49 4.25
N ASN A 38 2.43 28.59 4.76
CA ASN A 38 3.64 28.46 3.97
C ASN A 38 3.81 27.03 3.43
N LEU A 39 3.86 26.88 2.10
CA LEU A 39 4.01 25.57 1.45
C LEU A 39 5.39 24.91 1.69
N LEU A 40 6.40 25.67 2.12
CA LEU A 40 7.74 25.18 2.38
C LEU A 40 7.90 24.54 3.76
N MET A 41 6.88 24.56 4.61
CA MET A 41 6.93 24.03 5.98
C MET A 41 7.25 22.53 6.05
N ASN A 42 6.81 21.74 5.06
CA ASN A 42 7.07 20.33 5.07
C ASN A 42 8.53 20.01 4.69
N ASN A 43 9.19 19.28 5.57
CA ASN A 43 10.52 18.76 5.35
C ASN A 43 10.61 17.28 5.77
N LYS A 44 11.76 16.63 5.55
CA LYS A 44 11.93 15.19 5.82
C LYS A 44 11.84 14.81 7.31
N SER A 45 12.00 15.79 8.21
CA SER A 45 11.93 15.54 9.66
C SER A 45 10.54 15.69 10.23
N ASN A 46 9.67 16.51 9.63
CA ASN A 46 8.33 16.76 10.15
C ASN A 46 7.20 16.18 9.29
N TRP A 47 7.50 15.78 8.04
CA TRP A 47 6.51 15.13 7.18
C TRP A 47 7.17 14.06 6.30
N ARG A 48 6.71 12.84 6.40
CA ARG A 48 7.25 11.74 5.62
C ARG A 48 6.23 10.67 5.32
N ASN A 49 6.20 10.23 4.06
CA ASN A 49 5.46 9.06 3.61
C ASN A 49 6.42 8.09 2.91
N GLN A 50 6.33 6.82 3.28
CA GLN A 50 7.12 5.76 2.68
C GLN A 50 6.23 4.55 2.44
N SER A 51 6.31 3.97 1.25
CA SER A 51 5.61 2.72 0.91
C SER A 51 6.60 1.76 0.28
N GLN A 52 6.56 0.52 0.74
CA GLN A 52 7.32 -0.59 0.21
C GLN A 52 6.34 -1.70 -0.17
N ASN A 53 6.54 -2.28 -1.36
CA ASN A 53 5.74 -3.39 -1.85
C ASN A 53 6.66 -4.46 -2.42
N THR A 54 6.57 -5.66 -1.87
CA THR A 54 7.32 -6.83 -2.32
C THR A 54 6.34 -7.86 -2.82
N LYS A 55 6.55 -8.34 -4.04
CA LYS A 55 5.73 -9.39 -4.65
C LYS A 55 6.61 -10.54 -5.11
N LEU A 56 6.20 -11.75 -4.74
CA LEU A 56 6.78 -12.99 -5.21
C LEU A 56 5.75 -13.75 -6.04
N TYR A 57 6.12 -14.10 -7.26
CA TYR A 57 5.31 -14.93 -8.15
C TYR A 57 5.98 -16.30 -8.31
N VAL A 58 5.20 -17.36 -8.17
CA VAL A 58 5.65 -18.75 -8.38
C VAL A 58 4.65 -19.48 -9.26
N ASN A 59 5.12 -20.13 -10.33
CA ASN A 59 4.27 -20.80 -11.30
C ASN A 59 4.85 -22.19 -11.65
N PRO A 60 5.05 -23.11 -10.69
CA PRO A 60 5.46 -24.45 -11.00
C PRO A 60 4.37 -25.22 -11.74
N TYR A 61 4.77 -26.09 -12.67
CA TYR A 61 3.87 -27.02 -13.32
C TYR A 61 4.54 -28.35 -13.60
N ILE A 62 3.71 -29.37 -13.69
CA ILE A 62 4.09 -30.72 -14.12
C ILE A 62 3.20 -31.09 -15.31
N LYS A 63 3.78 -31.61 -16.38
CA LYS A 63 3.06 -32.10 -17.55
C LYS A 63 3.53 -33.52 -17.87
N ILE A 64 2.60 -34.44 -17.95
CA ILE A 64 2.89 -35.85 -18.30
C ILE A 64 1.95 -36.33 -19.40
N THR A 65 2.46 -37.24 -20.21
CA THR A 65 1.71 -37.90 -21.28
C THR A 65 1.76 -39.42 -21.03
N PRO A 66 0.86 -39.97 -20.17
CA PRO A 66 0.93 -41.34 -19.74
C PRO A 66 0.66 -42.34 -20.87
N ILE A 67 -0.17 -41.97 -21.84
CA ILE A 67 -0.45 -42.74 -23.04
C ILE A 67 -0.56 -41.81 -24.24
N LYS A 68 -0.44 -42.35 -25.45
CA LYS A 68 -0.56 -41.56 -26.67
C LYS A 68 -1.91 -40.81 -26.74
N GLY A 69 -1.86 -39.51 -26.97
CA GLY A 69 -3.02 -38.65 -27.07
C GLY A 69 -3.54 -38.09 -25.72
N LEU A 70 -3.18 -38.69 -24.56
CA LEU A 70 -3.60 -38.22 -23.25
C LEU A 70 -2.49 -37.37 -22.61
N THR A 71 -2.82 -36.14 -22.27
CA THR A 71 -1.92 -35.23 -21.54
C THR A 71 -2.61 -34.80 -20.24
N TRP A 72 -1.89 -34.87 -19.15
CA TRP A 72 -2.28 -34.24 -17.89
C TRP A 72 -1.27 -33.17 -17.51
N GLU A 73 -1.78 -31.98 -17.22
CA GLU A 73 -0.99 -30.87 -16.75
C GLU A 73 -1.55 -30.37 -15.41
N SER A 74 -0.71 -30.28 -14.41
CA SER A 74 -1.03 -29.71 -13.11
C SER A 74 -0.13 -28.50 -12.88
N ARG A 75 -0.72 -27.33 -12.63
CA ARG A 75 0.01 -26.07 -12.39
C ARG A 75 -0.51 -25.35 -11.16
N VAL A 76 0.40 -24.70 -10.45
CA VAL A 76 0.09 -23.81 -9.34
C VAL A 76 0.58 -22.41 -9.68
N ASN A 77 -0.32 -21.45 -9.69
CA ASN A 77 0.00 -20.02 -9.87
C ASN A 77 -0.14 -19.36 -8.49
N GLY A 78 0.98 -19.02 -7.87
CA GLY A 78 1.03 -18.41 -6.55
C GLY A 78 1.54 -16.97 -6.59
N THR A 79 0.91 -16.10 -5.81
CA THR A 79 1.36 -14.73 -5.58
C THR A 79 1.36 -14.45 -4.08
N LEU A 80 2.53 -14.08 -3.57
CA LEU A 80 2.70 -13.52 -2.24
C LEU A 80 2.96 -12.03 -2.38
N THR A 81 2.14 -11.21 -1.75
CA THR A 81 2.34 -9.76 -1.69
C THR A 81 2.51 -9.34 -0.24
N TYR A 82 3.57 -8.60 0.02
CA TYR A 82 3.78 -7.92 1.29
C TYR A 82 3.93 -6.43 1.00
N SER A 83 3.08 -5.60 1.61
CA SER A 83 3.20 -4.15 1.53
C SER A 83 3.24 -3.53 2.91
N ARG A 84 4.12 -2.54 3.06
CA ARG A 84 4.22 -1.71 4.26
C ARG A 84 4.16 -0.25 3.82
N SER A 85 3.24 0.51 4.41
CA SER A 85 3.11 1.95 4.22
C SER A 85 3.22 2.64 5.55
N ASN A 86 4.12 3.61 5.62
CA ASN A 86 4.34 4.43 6.79
C ASN A 86 4.07 5.88 6.44
N SER A 87 3.37 6.59 7.30
CA SER A 87 3.17 8.03 7.20
C SER A 87 3.43 8.70 8.53
N PHE A 88 4.00 9.88 8.46
CA PHE A 88 4.27 10.71 9.62
C PHE A 88 3.94 12.16 9.29
N GLN A 89 3.26 12.80 10.21
CA GLN A 89 2.96 14.22 10.25
C GLN A 89 3.28 14.72 11.65
N GLY A 90 4.34 15.48 11.75
CA GLY A 90 4.84 15.98 13.02
C GLY A 90 4.62 17.46 13.19
N ASP A 91 5.08 17.94 14.32
CA ASP A 91 5.15 19.35 14.66
C ASP A 91 5.88 20.15 13.57
N GLY A 92 5.38 21.34 13.26
CA GLY A 92 5.94 22.22 12.25
C GLY A 92 5.59 21.84 10.80
N SER A 93 4.78 20.82 10.55
CA SER A 93 4.33 20.46 9.20
C SER A 93 3.14 21.34 8.75
N TYR A 94 2.93 21.44 7.44
CA TYR A 94 1.80 22.17 6.86
C TYR A 94 0.45 21.73 7.42
N ASN A 95 0.20 20.43 7.46
CA ASN A 95 -1.06 19.90 7.95
C ASN A 95 -1.21 20.05 9.48
N PHE A 96 -0.11 20.06 10.21
CA PHE A 96 -0.11 20.34 11.64
C PHE A 96 -0.71 21.74 11.91
N TYR A 97 -0.17 22.78 11.28
CA TYR A 97 -0.70 24.13 11.44
C TYR A 97 -2.10 24.30 10.85
N LYS A 98 -2.40 23.63 9.74
CA LYS A 98 -3.74 23.63 9.15
C LYS A 98 -4.80 23.02 10.08
N ALA A 99 -4.43 22.09 10.93
CA ALA A 99 -5.34 21.47 11.91
C ALA A 99 -5.53 22.31 13.18
N GLY A 100 -4.63 23.24 13.47
CA GLY A 100 -4.69 24.11 14.65
C GLY A 100 -3.38 24.22 15.42
N GLY A 101 -2.38 23.35 15.09
CA GLY A 101 -1.04 23.41 15.68
C GLY A 101 -0.95 22.86 17.09
N ASN A 102 -1.82 21.94 17.48
CA ASN A 102 -1.75 21.29 18.77
C ASN A 102 -0.98 19.95 18.68
N VAL A 103 0.15 19.83 19.37
CA VAL A 103 1.00 18.64 19.35
C VAL A 103 0.24 17.39 19.81
N GLU A 104 -0.68 17.49 20.75
CA GLU A 104 -1.41 16.34 21.29
C GLU A 104 -2.44 15.76 20.32
N THR A 105 -2.98 16.58 19.42
CA THR A 105 -4.06 16.16 18.49
C THR A 105 -3.65 16.14 17.04
N ASP A 106 -2.75 17.04 16.63
CA ASP A 106 -2.50 17.34 15.22
C ASP A 106 -1.21 16.71 14.68
N THR A 107 -0.40 16.10 15.56
CA THR A 107 0.67 15.21 15.15
C THR A 107 0.14 13.80 15.00
N ASN A 108 0.55 13.08 13.95
CA ASN A 108 0.15 11.70 13.77
C ASN A 108 1.22 10.85 13.08
N ALA A 109 1.18 9.58 13.40
CA ALA A 109 1.91 8.55 12.69
C ALA A 109 0.99 7.38 12.38
N LYS A 110 1.26 6.73 11.26
CA LYS A 110 0.50 5.56 10.83
C LYS A 110 1.43 4.55 10.17
N ILE A 111 1.29 3.30 10.56
CA ILE A 111 1.92 2.15 9.92
C ILE A 111 0.80 1.22 9.46
N THR A 112 0.78 0.89 8.19
CA THR A 112 -0.13 -0.11 7.63
C THR A 112 0.71 -1.24 7.04
N GLN A 113 0.42 -2.47 7.44
CA GLN A 113 1.02 -3.67 6.90
C GLN A 113 -0.07 -4.53 6.27
N ASN A 114 0.14 -4.93 5.03
CA ASN A 114 -0.76 -5.82 4.31
C ASN A 114 0.03 -7.02 3.80
N ARG A 115 -0.49 -8.21 4.03
CA ARG A 115 0.06 -9.46 3.55
C ARG A 115 -1.03 -10.24 2.84
N SER A 116 -0.80 -10.57 1.57
CA SER A 116 -1.77 -11.28 0.75
C SER A 116 -1.14 -12.52 0.13
N TYR A 117 -1.84 -13.63 0.24
CA TYR A 117 -1.50 -14.91 -0.37
C TYR A 117 -2.62 -15.30 -1.32
N ASN A 118 -2.29 -15.41 -2.59
CA ASN A 118 -3.22 -15.85 -3.60
C ASN A 118 -2.61 -17.02 -4.33
N TYR A 119 -3.32 -18.15 -4.41
CA TYR A 119 -2.89 -19.22 -5.29
C TYR A 119 -4.08 -19.85 -6.01
N LYS A 120 -3.80 -20.27 -7.22
CA LYS A 120 -4.70 -21.02 -8.09
C LYS A 120 -4.03 -22.29 -8.49
N TRP A 121 -4.63 -23.43 -8.14
CA TRP A 121 -4.23 -24.74 -8.59
C TRP A 121 -5.14 -25.20 -9.71
N GLU A 122 -4.57 -25.57 -10.85
CA GLU A 122 -5.28 -26.01 -12.05
C GLU A 122 -4.79 -27.38 -12.46
N ASN A 123 -5.73 -28.28 -12.73
CA ASN A 123 -5.46 -29.54 -13.37
C ASN A 123 -6.19 -29.56 -14.70
N ILE A 124 -5.46 -29.83 -15.75
CA ILE A 124 -5.95 -29.86 -17.13
C ILE A 124 -5.66 -31.24 -17.69
N VAL A 125 -6.71 -31.94 -18.09
CA VAL A 125 -6.61 -33.24 -18.78
C VAL A 125 -7.07 -33.03 -20.21
N THR A 126 -6.23 -33.36 -21.18
CA THR A 126 -6.55 -33.27 -22.60
C THR A 126 -6.37 -34.62 -23.24
N TYR A 127 -7.36 -35.09 -23.97
CA TYR A 127 -7.31 -36.31 -24.73
C TYR A 127 -7.58 -36.06 -26.20
N ASN A 128 -6.59 -36.34 -27.03
CA ASN A 128 -6.67 -36.25 -28.50
C ASN A 128 -6.79 -37.65 -29.09
N PHE A 129 -7.82 -37.89 -29.88
CA PHE A 129 -8.05 -39.17 -30.54
C PHE A 129 -8.67 -39.00 -31.90
N ASN A 130 -8.42 -40.00 -32.79
CA ASN A 130 -8.93 -40.01 -34.14
C ASN A 130 -9.95 -41.15 -34.30
N ILE A 131 -11.08 -40.86 -34.91
CA ILE A 131 -12.07 -41.87 -35.33
C ILE A 131 -12.00 -42.02 -36.84
N ALA A 132 -11.92 -43.26 -37.29
CA ALA A 132 -11.87 -43.66 -38.69
C ALA A 132 -10.75 -42.96 -39.52
N LYS A 133 -9.70 -42.42 -38.86
CA LYS A 133 -8.58 -41.66 -39.48
C LYS A 133 -9.01 -40.38 -40.22
N ILE A 134 -10.25 -39.98 -40.12
CA ILE A 134 -10.83 -38.82 -40.81
C ILE A 134 -11.22 -37.73 -39.83
N HIS A 135 -11.69 -38.13 -38.62
CA HIS A 135 -12.18 -37.19 -37.64
C HIS A 135 -11.22 -37.12 -36.46
N GLU A 136 -10.73 -35.91 -36.17
CA GLU A 136 -9.88 -35.59 -35.01
C GLU A 136 -10.73 -34.97 -33.93
N PHE A 137 -10.63 -35.51 -32.72
CA PHE A 137 -11.34 -35.02 -31.55
C PHE A 137 -10.36 -34.63 -30.46
N THR A 138 -10.65 -33.53 -29.78
CA THR A 138 -9.95 -33.07 -28.56
C THR A 138 -10.98 -32.93 -27.45
N LEU A 139 -10.79 -33.71 -26.40
CA LEU A 139 -11.56 -33.59 -25.17
C LEU A 139 -10.70 -32.94 -24.10
N THR A 140 -11.20 -31.89 -23.46
CA THR A 140 -10.47 -31.20 -22.38
C THR A 140 -11.33 -31.07 -21.16
N GLY A 141 -10.81 -31.55 -20.03
CA GLY A 141 -11.37 -31.34 -18.69
C GLY A 141 -10.45 -30.42 -17.89
N VAL A 142 -11.02 -29.49 -17.17
CA VAL A 142 -10.29 -28.55 -16.32
C VAL A 142 -10.88 -28.54 -14.92
N SER A 143 -10.02 -28.67 -13.92
CA SER A 143 -10.40 -28.48 -12.53
C SER A 143 -9.54 -27.39 -11.92
N THR A 144 -10.15 -26.45 -11.21
CA THR A 144 -9.46 -25.31 -10.59
C THR A 144 -9.80 -25.19 -9.12
N TRP A 145 -8.80 -24.84 -8.34
CA TRP A 145 -8.97 -24.47 -6.94
C TRP A 145 -8.27 -23.14 -6.68
N ASN A 146 -9.03 -22.16 -6.18
CA ASN A 146 -8.55 -20.83 -5.85
C ASN A 146 -8.55 -20.63 -4.34
N HIS A 147 -7.50 -20.00 -3.83
CA HIS A 147 -7.41 -19.55 -2.45
C HIS A 147 -6.86 -18.12 -2.43
N ASN A 148 -7.59 -17.23 -1.79
CA ASN A 148 -7.17 -15.85 -1.56
C ASN A 148 -7.25 -15.58 -0.06
N GLN A 149 -6.17 -15.05 0.50
CA GLN A 149 -6.10 -14.65 1.90
C GLN A 149 -5.42 -13.28 1.99
N THR A 150 -5.96 -12.41 2.80
CA THR A 150 -5.40 -11.09 3.07
C THR A 150 -5.47 -10.79 4.56
N ASP A 151 -4.32 -10.46 5.12
CA ASP A 151 -4.13 -9.99 6.48
C ASP A 151 -3.72 -8.51 6.41
N ASN A 152 -4.45 -7.65 7.08
CA ASN A 152 -4.14 -6.23 7.17
C ASN A 152 -4.03 -5.83 8.64
N THR A 153 -2.96 -5.11 8.98
CA THR A 153 -2.73 -4.53 10.30
C THR A 153 -2.44 -3.05 10.13
N GLU A 154 -3.13 -2.25 10.92
CA GLU A 154 -2.96 -0.81 10.96
C GLU A 154 -2.70 -0.35 12.39
N MET A 155 -1.65 0.43 12.55
CA MET A 155 -1.29 1.10 13.80
C MET A 155 -1.28 2.60 13.56
N THR A 156 -2.01 3.34 14.36
CA THR A 156 -2.06 4.81 14.31
C THR A 156 -1.80 5.39 15.68
N GLY A 157 -1.18 6.54 15.72
CA GLY A 157 -0.96 7.28 16.95
C GLY A 157 -1.00 8.78 16.72
N THR A 158 -1.54 9.50 17.69
CA THR A 158 -1.54 10.98 17.76
C THR A 158 -0.87 11.44 19.03
N GLY A 159 -0.47 12.72 19.09
CA GLY A 159 0.25 13.23 20.25
C GLY A 159 1.71 12.77 20.30
N ILE A 160 2.43 12.89 19.17
CA ILE A 160 3.83 12.54 19.07
C ILE A 160 4.66 13.81 19.29
N ALA A 161 5.22 13.95 20.48
CA ALA A 161 5.93 15.16 20.90
C ALA A 161 7.29 15.38 20.23
N ASN A 162 7.85 14.38 19.55
CA ASN A 162 9.19 14.46 18.97
C ASN A 162 9.24 13.90 17.56
N ASN A 163 9.55 14.76 16.59
CA ASN A 163 9.67 14.41 15.18
C ASN A 163 10.85 13.45 14.87
N LYS A 164 11.84 13.33 15.76
CA LYS A 164 13.07 12.57 15.53
C LYS A 164 12.81 11.09 15.18
N TYR A 165 11.78 10.50 15.78
CA TYR A 165 11.48 9.08 15.61
C TYR A 165 10.52 8.80 14.48
N LEU A 166 9.90 9.83 13.88
CA LEU A 166 8.90 9.69 12.83
C LEU A 166 7.80 8.68 13.27
N TRP A 167 7.45 7.73 12.39
CA TRP A 167 6.49 6.66 12.72
C TRP A 167 6.99 5.62 13.72
N GLU A 168 8.29 5.51 13.96
CA GLU A 168 8.83 4.64 15.04
C GLU A 168 8.52 5.21 16.43
N GLY A 169 8.12 6.48 16.51
CA GLY A 169 7.63 7.11 17.75
C GLY A 169 6.20 6.73 18.17
N LEU A 170 5.53 5.83 17.44
CA LEU A 170 4.18 5.38 17.75
C LEU A 170 4.02 4.83 19.19
N GLU A 171 5.04 4.17 19.73
CA GLU A 171 5.03 3.68 21.11
C GLU A 171 4.90 4.78 22.17
N LYS A 172 5.28 6.02 21.80
CA LYS A 172 5.27 7.22 22.65
C LYS A 172 4.10 8.16 22.37
N ALA A 173 3.22 7.78 21.45
CA ALA A 173 2.04 8.56 21.12
C ALA A 173 1.09 8.64 22.30
N ALA A 174 0.51 9.82 22.55
CA ALA A 174 -0.45 10.03 23.62
C ALA A 174 -1.72 9.18 23.45
N VAL A 175 -2.16 9.02 22.21
CA VAL A 175 -3.28 8.14 21.84
C VAL A 175 -2.83 7.16 20.80
N GLN A 176 -3.06 5.87 21.03
CA GLN A 176 -2.74 4.79 20.09
C GLN A 176 -4.01 4.03 19.72
N LYS A 177 -4.13 3.69 18.44
CA LYS A 177 -5.20 2.84 17.91
C LYS A 177 -4.60 1.76 17.03
N ASN A 178 -4.98 0.52 17.27
CA ASN A 178 -4.56 -0.62 16.49
C ASN A 178 -5.80 -1.31 15.93
N SER A 179 -5.74 -1.70 14.66
CA SER A 179 -6.77 -2.51 14.04
C SER A 179 -6.14 -3.63 13.23
N SER A 180 -6.83 -4.76 13.17
CA SER A 180 -6.45 -5.90 12.37
C SER A 180 -7.67 -6.43 11.65
N SER A 181 -7.53 -6.79 10.40
CA SER A 181 -8.57 -7.45 9.63
C SER A 181 -7.99 -8.64 8.87
N TYR A 182 -8.82 -9.66 8.74
CA TYR A 182 -8.51 -10.88 8.04
C TYR A 182 -9.64 -11.19 7.06
N SER A 183 -9.30 -11.53 5.84
CA SER A 183 -10.25 -12.04 4.87
C SER A 183 -9.70 -13.26 4.15
N MET A 184 -10.58 -14.23 3.90
CA MET A 184 -10.24 -15.43 3.15
C MET A 184 -11.39 -15.81 2.24
N SER A 185 -11.08 -16.18 1.00
CA SER A 185 -12.03 -16.77 0.07
C SER A 185 -11.43 -18.01 -0.60
N LYS A 186 -12.29 -18.98 -0.85
CA LYS A 186 -11.95 -20.21 -1.57
C LYS A 186 -12.97 -20.42 -2.68
N GLY A 187 -12.51 -20.95 -3.80
CA GLY A 187 -13.37 -21.25 -4.95
C GLY A 187 -12.93 -22.53 -5.62
N VAL A 188 -13.91 -23.30 -6.10
CA VAL A 188 -13.70 -24.51 -6.92
C VAL A 188 -14.42 -24.29 -8.24
N GLY A 189 -13.77 -24.63 -9.35
CA GLY A 189 -14.31 -24.63 -10.70
C GLY A 189 -14.07 -25.98 -11.38
N LEU A 190 -15.01 -26.40 -12.18
CA LEU A 190 -14.97 -27.60 -13.03
C LEU A 190 -15.24 -27.20 -14.48
#